data_32ebcb8b16c63a7270eb32c3d7260807
#
_entry.id   32ebcb8b16c63a7270eb32c3d7260807
#
_cell.length_a   1.000
_cell.length_b   1.000
_cell.length_c   1.000
_cell.angle_alpha   90.00
_cell.angle_beta   90.00
_cell.angle_gamma   90.00
#
_symmetry.space_group_name_H-M   'P 1'
#
loop_
_entity.id
_entity.type
_entity.pdbx_description
1 polymer ?
#
loop_
_entity_poly.entity_id
_entity_poly.type
_entity_poly.pdbx_seq_one_letter_code
_entity_poly.pdbx_strand_id
1 'polypeptide(L)'
;MAYAVEHNHIVKQRYLEADNYRMDRMKAIGQFLPGVSGNVSAQYNFGRSVDPETNTYISKSTFNNGYSMEASIPIFRGGSLINQVRKSKANLLLGKAALQEARDNTALETFQAYIDALYYYGTTRLAKQKLAESDSLLYKTRRQETLGLKGMADVAQMEAQQASDAYNLTHQQNLYETAMLTLKQKMNFPIEEALLLDTCLLEQSTLEQEQLTIEHADNVFRLALNCNPVLKQVEMQKQSANMDRKISWSSFVPSISLYGGISSSYYKELHQTGYPPFHTQFENNFGSYFGISMSIPIFNRLSGIANMRQARNNYRIAAEQYEAQKEELQKLVQQAVQDREGYLKESIQMEKKVASDSLAYHVTRRKYEEGLMTSLDVQNNAATLLESQTGLLQSKLTYLMKCRLVDYYKGQDIIRNNE
;
A
#
# COMPACT_ATOMS: atom_id res chain seq x y z
N MET A 1 -11.83 -9.08 -6.03
CA MET A 1 -11.08 -8.37 -4.98
C MET A 1 -10.27 -9.30 -4.07
N ALA A 2 -10.84 -10.34 -3.45
CA ALA A 2 -10.08 -11.27 -2.60
C ALA A 2 -8.86 -11.87 -3.30
N TYR A 3 -9.02 -12.40 -4.50
CA TYR A 3 -7.92 -12.90 -5.33
C TYR A 3 -6.80 -11.88 -5.54
N ALA A 4 -7.16 -10.62 -5.87
CA ALA A 4 -6.19 -9.55 -6.09
C ALA A 4 -5.35 -9.28 -4.83
N VAL A 5 -5.98 -9.17 -3.67
CA VAL A 5 -5.31 -8.94 -2.39
C VAL A 5 -4.36 -10.08 -2.02
N GLU A 6 -4.74 -11.33 -2.28
CA GLU A 6 -3.92 -12.50 -1.99
C GLU A 6 -2.68 -12.61 -2.91
N HIS A 7 -2.84 -12.24 -4.18
CA HIS A 7 -1.78 -12.43 -5.19
C HIS A 7 -0.95 -11.17 -5.44
N ASN A 8 -1.37 -9.99 -4.95
CA ASN A 8 -0.68 -8.73 -5.20
C ASN A 8 0.72 -8.70 -4.58
N HIS A 9 1.72 -8.31 -5.38
CA HIS A 9 3.12 -8.24 -4.96
C HIS A 9 3.36 -7.16 -3.88
N ILE A 10 2.65 -6.03 -3.94
CA ILE A 10 2.78 -4.95 -2.95
C ILE A 10 2.29 -5.44 -1.57
N VAL A 11 1.17 -6.16 -1.54
CA VAL A 11 0.64 -6.76 -0.30
C VAL A 11 1.64 -7.78 0.27
N LYS A 12 2.23 -8.64 -0.59
CA LYS A 12 3.27 -9.59 -0.16
C LYS A 12 4.52 -8.88 0.38
N GLN A 13 4.96 -7.80 -0.25
CA GLN A 13 6.09 -6.99 0.25
C GLN A 13 5.78 -6.39 1.63
N ARG A 14 4.59 -5.78 1.82
CA ARG A 14 4.17 -5.21 3.11
C ARG A 14 4.00 -6.27 4.20
N TYR A 15 3.60 -7.49 3.83
CA TYR A 15 3.58 -8.62 4.75
C TYR A 15 4.99 -8.94 5.28
N LEU A 16 5.98 -9.03 4.39
CA LEU A 16 7.38 -9.28 4.77
C LEU A 16 7.97 -8.13 5.60
N GLU A 17 7.63 -6.88 5.27
CA GLU A 17 8.01 -5.72 6.08
C GLU A 17 7.40 -5.77 7.49
N ALA A 18 6.13 -6.18 7.61
CA ALA A 18 5.49 -6.36 8.91
C ALA A 18 6.15 -7.48 9.74
N ASP A 19 6.62 -8.55 9.08
CA ASP A 19 7.40 -9.60 9.74
C ASP A 19 8.79 -9.11 10.19
N ASN A 20 9.45 -8.25 9.42
CA ASN A 20 10.69 -7.59 9.83
C ASN A 20 10.50 -6.79 11.13
N TYR A 21 9.40 -6.05 11.29
CA TYR A 21 9.09 -5.37 12.56
C TYR A 21 8.85 -6.36 13.71
N ARG A 22 8.34 -7.54 13.42
CA ARG A 22 8.22 -8.61 14.42
C ARG A 22 9.61 -9.11 14.87
N MET A 23 10.54 -9.27 13.92
CA MET A 23 11.93 -9.64 14.24
C MET A 23 12.65 -8.53 15.02
N ASP A 24 12.42 -7.26 14.68
CA ASP A 24 12.98 -6.14 15.44
C ASP A 24 12.44 -6.09 16.88
N ARG A 25 11.18 -6.45 17.08
CA ARG A 25 10.64 -6.59 18.45
C ARG A 25 11.31 -7.75 19.18
N MET A 26 11.55 -8.88 18.52
CA MET A 26 12.29 -10.00 19.10
C MET A 26 13.71 -9.58 19.49
N LYS A 27 14.44 -8.85 18.63
CA LYS A 27 15.75 -8.24 18.96
C LYS A 27 15.68 -7.34 20.17
N ALA A 28 14.67 -6.46 20.26
CA ALA A 28 14.52 -5.55 21.37
C ALA A 28 14.26 -6.28 22.71
N ILE A 29 13.51 -7.37 22.69
CA ILE A 29 13.30 -8.24 23.85
C ILE A 29 14.60 -9.01 24.16
N GLY A 30 15.30 -9.52 23.14
CA GLY A 30 16.55 -10.24 23.27
C GLY A 30 17.66 -9.42 23.97
N GLN A 31 17.60 -8.10 23.89
CA GLN A 31 18.56 -7.22 24.60
C GLN A 31 18.50 -7.31 26.13
N PHE A 32 17.47 -7.94 26.71
CA PHE A 32 17.40 -8.26 28.14
C PHE A 32 18.08 -9.58 28.49
N LEU A 33 18.44 -10.39 27.51
CA LEU A 33 19.12 -11.67 27.72
C LEU A 33 20.64 -11.47 27.76
N PRO A 34 21.39 -12.38 28.40
CA PRO A 34 22.82 -12.35 28.35
C PRO A 34 23.33 -12.58 26.93
N GLY A 35 24.22 -11.70 26.48
CA GLY A 35 25.03 -11.97 25.30
C GLY A 35 26.22 -12.82 25.67
N VAL A 36 26.43 -13.94 24.95
CA VAL A 36 27.59 -14.83 25.15
C VAL A 36 28.41 -14.78 23.87
N SER A 37 29.72 -14.57 24.01
CA SER A 37 30.67 -14.58 22.90
C SER A 37 31.88 -15.41 23.24
N GLY A 38 32.39 -16.18 22.27
CA GLY A 38 33.66 -16.89 22.36
C GLY A 38 34.70 -16.27 21.44
N ASN A 39 35.92 -16.10 21.93
CA ASN A 39 37.03 -15.58 21.13
C ASN A 39 38.21 -16.56 21.21
N VAL A 40 38.79 -16.86 20.07
CA VAL A 40 40.04 -17.64 19.93
C VAL A 40 41.01 -16.79 19.16
N SER A 41 42.17 -16.54 19.70
CA SER A 41 43.23 -15.79 19.08
C SER A 41 44.51 -16.58 18.98
N ALA A 42 45.27 -16.42 17.87
CA ALA A 42 46.59 -16.97 17.68
C ALA A 42 47.48 -15.86 17.11
N GLN A 43 48.58 -15.59 17.77
CA GLN A 43 49.47 -14.46 17.40
C GLN A 43 50.93 -14.89 17.49
N TYR A 44 51.68 -14.61 16.45
CA TYR A 44 53.12 -14.63 16.48
C TYR A 44 53.64 -13.20 16.68
N ASN A 45 54.51 -13.04 17.70
CA ASN A 45 55.21 -11.79 17.95
C ASN A 45 56.69 -11.94 17.67
N PHE A 46 57.25 -11.06 16.88
CA PHE A 46 58.65 -11.02 16.52
C PHE A 46 59.27 -9.70 16.95
N GLY A 47 60.44 -9.74 17.56
CA GLY A 47 61.17 -8.55 17.93
C GLY A 47 61.49 -8.44 19.42
N ARG A 48 61.74 -7.17 19.87
CA ARG A 48 62.19 -6.89 21.21
C ARG A 48 61.01 -6.79 22.16
N SER A 49 61.09 -7.57 23.26
CA SER A 49 60.04 -7.58 24.32
C SER A 49 60.73 -7.48 25.68
N VAL A 50 59.95 -7.05 26.67
CA VAL A 50 60.41 -7.10 28.07
C VAL A 50 60.13 -8.48 28.64
N ASP A 51 61.15 -9.09 29.24
CA ASP A 51 61.00 -10.36 29.94
C ASP A 51 60.30 -10.10 31.28
N PRO A 52 59.17 -10.75 31.58
CA PRO A 52 58.45 -10.54 32.83
C PRO A 52 59.18 -10.97 34.09
N GLU A 53 60.12 -11.89 33.99
CA GLU A 53 60.87 -12.41 35.15
C GLU A 53 62.06 -11.51 35.50
N THR A 54 62.78 -11.05 34.48
CA THR A 54 64.03 -10.29 34.67
C THR A 54 63.86 -8.79 34.45
N ASN A 55 62.71 -8.34 33.96
CA ASN A 55 62.43 -6.95 33.59
C ASN A 55 63.47 -6.33 32.63
N THR A 56 64.15 -7.21 31.85
CA THR A 56 65.16 -6.82 30.84
C THR A 56 64.61 -6.92 29.43
N TYR A 57 65.18 -6.15 28.51
CA TYR A 57 64.78 -6.22 27.10
C TYR A 57 65.50 -7.44 26.41
N ILE A 58 64.71 -8.32 25.90
CA ILE A 58 65.17 -9.49 25.18
C ILE A 58 64.52 -9.53 23.77
N SER A 59 65.28 -10.09 22.82
CA SER A 59 64.74 -10.32 21.48
C SER A 59 64.22 -11.73 21.38
N LYS A 60 62.89 -11.87 21.43
CA LYS A 60 62.22 -13.18 21.42
C LYS A 60 61.16 -13.24 20.35
N SER A 61 61.03 -14.38 19.73
CA SER A 61 59.91 -14.73 18.86
C SER A 61 58.96 -15.64 19.61
N THR A 62 57.72 -15.22 19.82
CA THR A 62 56.77 -15.92 20.66
C THR A 62 55.48 -16.23 19.92
N PHE A 63 54.91 -17.38 20.25
CA PHE A 63 53.57 -17.76 19.83
C PHE A 63 52.63 -17.70 21.04
N ASN A 64 51.56 -16.90 20.91
CA ASN A 64 50.52 -16.76 21.93
C ASN A 64 49.21 -17.26 21.34
N ASN A 65 48.49 -18.05 22.07
CA ASN A 65 47.16 -18.52 21.74
C ASN A 65 46.24 -18.22 22.95
N GLY A 66 45.14 -17.53 22.72
CA GLY A 66 44.19 -17.15 23.73
C GLY A 66 42.80 -17.70 23.43
N TYR A 67 42.16 -18.18 24.47
CA TYR A 67 40.78 -18.68 24.46
C TYR A 67 39.99 -17.94 25.51
N SER A 68 38.86 -17.35 25.13
CA SER A 68 37.96 -16.74 26.10
C SER A 68 36.50 -16.97 25.73
N MET A 69 35.66 -17.08 26.73
CA MET A 69 34.22 -17.04 26.62
C MET A 69 33.72 -16.01 27.63
N GLU A 70 32.98 -15.03 27.12
CA GLU A 70 32.47 -13.95 27.92
C GLU A 70 30.95 -13.88 27.81
N ALA A 71 30.30 -13.61 28.93
CA ALA A 71 28.87 -13.35 29.01
C ALA A 71 28.60 -11.98 29.65
N SER A 72 27.71 -11.21 29.09
CA SER A 72 27.31 -9.93 29.71
C SER A 72 25.80 -9.73 29.59
N ILE A 73 25.19 -9.18 30.66
CA ILE A 73 23.78 -8.84 30.72
C ILE A 73 23.61 -7.42 31.24
N PRO A 74 22.86 -6.54 30.53
CA PRO A 74 22.56 -5.21 31.04
C PRO A 74 21.48 -5.29 32.13
N ILE A 75 21.78 -4.86 33.35
CA ILE A 75 20.82 -4.81 34.46
C ILE A 75 20.01 -3.53 34.40
N PHE A 76 20.70 -2.39 34.09
CA PHE A 76 20.05 -1.11 34.02
C PHE A 76 20.73 -0.21 32.99
N ARG A 77 19.92 0.41 32.13
CA ARG A 77 20.37 1.38 31.10
C ARG A 77 19.44 2.61 31.06
N GLY A 78 19.18 3.21 32.22
CA GLY A 78 18.32 4.40 32.27
C GLY A 78 16.92 4.24 31.70
N GLY A 79 16.36 3.01 31.67
CA GLY A 79 15.06 2.69 31.10
C GLY A 79 15.03 2.61 29.56
N SER A 80 16.19 2.73 28.87
CA SER A 80 16.24 2.68 27.40
C SER A 80 15.74 1.35 26.84
N LEU A 81 16.10 0.21 27.46
CA LEU A 81 15.68 -1.12 27.02
C LEU A 81 14.16 -1.29 27.02
N ILE A 82 13.51 -0.85 28.12
CA ILE A 82 12.03 -0.90 28.22
C ILE A 82 11.38 -0.03 27.14
N ASN A 83 11.90 1.19 26.93
CA ASN A 83 11.37 2.09 25.91
C ASN A 83 11.68 1.59 24.50
N GLN A 84 12.76 0.84 24.29
CA GLN A 84 13.09 0.20 23.00
C GLN A 84 12.09 -0.92 22.66
N VAL A 85 11.67 -1.73 23.65
CA VAL A 85 10.59 -2.71 23.46
C VAL A 85 9.24 -2.03 23.20
N ARG A 86 8.96 -0.90 23.88
CA ARG A 86 7.73 -0.13 23.60
C ARG A 86 7.74 0.48 22.21
N LYS A 87 8.89 1.02 21.76
CA LYS A 87 9.09 1.53 20.42
C LYS A 87 8.89 0.42 19.37
N SER A 88 9.52 -0.74 19.55
CA SER A 88 9.38 -1.87 18.62
C SER A 88 7.95 -2.40 18.56
N LYS A 89 7.17 -2.32 19.67
CA LYS A 89 5.73 -2.61 19.66
C LYS A 89 4.96 -1.58 18.81
N ALA A 90 5.26 -0.30 18.93
CA ALA A 90 4.63 0.74 18.11
C ALA A 90 4.96 0.53 16.62
N ASN A 91 6.23 0.24 16.29
CA ASN A 91 6.65 -0.07 14.92
C ASN A 91 5.98 -1.34 14.35
N LEU A 92 5.77 -2.38 15.16
CA LEU A 92 5.00 -3.56 14.74
C LEU A 92 3.55 -3.21 14.40
N LEU A 93 2.91 -2.35 15.19
CA LEU A 93 1.54 -1.89 14.90
C LEU A 93 1.51 -1.00 13.66
N LEU A 94 2.54 -0.18 13.44
CA LEU A 94 2.72 0.60 12.22
C LEU A 94 2.80 -0.34 10.99
N GLY A 95 3.65 -1.36 11.04
CA GLY A 95 3.79 -2.33 9.94
C GLY A 95 2.48 -3.08 9.64
N LYS A 96 1.71 -3.43 10.68
CA LYS A 96 0.37 -4.03 10.50
C LYS A 96 -0.62 -3.07 9.85
N ALA A 97 -0.59 -1.80 10.22
CA ALA A 97 -1.45 -0.78 9.63
C ALA A 97 -1.05 -0.51 8.16
N ALA A 98 0.26 -0.51 7.84
CA ALA A 98 0.75 -0.39 6.47
C ALA A 98 0.36 -1.60 5.58
N LEU A 99 0.36 -2.80 6.15
CA LEU A 99 -0.16 -3.98 5.46
C LEU A 99 -1.67 -3.87 5.18
N GLN A 100 -2.44 -3.38 6.16
CA GLN A 100 -3.88 -3.18 5.96
C GLN A 100 -4.15 -2.12 4.90
N GLU A 101 -3.45 -0.99 4.92
CA GLU A 101 -3.53 0.03 3.87
C GLU A 101 -3.25 -0.55 2.48
N ALA A 102 -2.20 -1.37 2.33
CA ALA A 102 -1.88 -1.98 1.06
C ALA A 102 -2.98 -2.93 0.56
N ARG A 103 -3.63 -3.67 1.48
CA ARG A 103 -4.79 -4.52 1.15
C ARG A 103 -5.98 -3.70 0.69
N ASP A 104 -6.30 -2.64 1.42
CA ASP A 104 -7.44 -1.76 1.13
C ASP A 104 -7.23 -1.04 -0.20
N ASN A 105 -6.03 -0.48 -0.43
CA ASN A 105 -5.69 0.17 -1.69
C ASN A 105 -5.75 -0.79 -2.87
N THR A 106 -5.22 -2.03 -2.71
CA THR A 106 -5.31 -3.05 -3.76
C THR A 106 -6.76 -3.40 -4.07
N ALA A 107 -7.62 -3.52 -3.06
CA ALA A 107 -9.03 -3.80 -3.25
C ALA A 107 -9.75 -2.65 -3.97
N LEU A 108 -9.50 -1.39 -3.55
CA LEU A 108 -10.10 -0.20 -4.17
C LEU A 108 -9.63 -0.01 -5.61
N GLU A 109 -8.32 -0.15 -5.89
CA GLU A 109 -7.77 -0.05 -7.25
C GLU A 109 -8.31 -1.16 -8.18
N THR A 110 -8.45 -2.37 -7.65
CA THR A 110 -9.05 -3.49 -8.40
C THR A 110 -10.52 -3.23 -8.69
N PHE A 111 -11.25 -2.69 -7.72
CA PHE A 111 -12.66 -2.32 -7.91
C PHE A 111 -12.80 -1.19 -8.93
N GLN A 112 -11.94 -0.16 -8.89
CA GLN A 112 -11.92 0.89 -9.91
C GLN A 112 -11.67 0.32 -11.30
N ALA A 113 -10.67 -0.55 -11.47
CA ALA A 113 -10.38 -1.19 -12.76
C ALA A 113 -11.54 -2.08 -13.25
N TYR A 114 -12.27 -2.72 -12.32
CA TYR A 114 -13.48 -3.46 -12.65
C TYR A 114 -14.61 -2.53 -13.14
N ILE A 115 -14.85 -1.40 -12.47
CA ILE A 115 -15.82 -0.38 -12.90
C ILE A 115 -15.46 0.18 -14.28
N ASP A 116 -14.18 0.45 -14.55
CA ASP A 116 -13.71 0.91 -15.87
C ASP A 116 -13.95 -0.15 -16.95
N ALA A 117 -13.70 -1.43 -16.66
CA ALA A 117 -14.00 -2.52 -17.57
C ALA A 117 -15.50 -2.66 -17.86
N LEU A 118 -16.35 -2.52 -16.85
CA LEU A 118 -17.82 -2.49 -16.99
C LEU A 118 -18.29 -1.30 -17.84
N TYR A 119 -17.68 -0.14 -17.66
CA TYR A 119 -17.99 1.05 -18.45
C TYR A 119 -17.71 0.79 -19.94
N TYR A 120 -16.50 0.31 -20.29
CA TYR A 120 -16.16 0.04 -21.69
C TYR A 120 -16.92 -1.15 -22.28
N TYR A 121 -17.29 -2.12 -21.47
CA TYR A 121 -18.22 -3.18 -21.90
C TYR A 121 -19.59 -2.60 -22.27
N GLY A 122 -20.13 -1.73 -21.42
CA GLY A 122 -21.41 -1.05 -21.65
C GLY A 122 -21.39 -0.15 -22.89
N THR A 123 -20.34 0.67 -23.04
CA THR A 123 -20.19 1.55 -24.23
C THR A 123 -19.99 0.74 -25.51
N THR A 124 -19.27 -0.39 -25.47
CA THR A 124 -19.17 -1.31 -26.61
C THR A 124 -20.53 -1.90 -27.02
N ARG A 125 -21.36 -2.25 -26.02
CA ARG A 125 -22.73 -2.73 -26.27
C ARG A 125 -23.59 -1.66 -26.91
N LEU A 126 -23.52 -0.40 -26.45
CA LEU A 126 -24.22 0.74 -27.05
C LEU A 126 -23.74 1.02 -28.48
N ALA A 127 -22.43 0.99 -28.72
CA ALA A 127 -21.86 1.20 -30.05
C ALA A 127 -22.28 0.09 -31.03
N LYS A 128 -22.34 -1.16 -30.59
CA LYS A 128 -22.83 -2.29 -31.40
C LYS A 128 -24.30 -2.11 -31.74
N GLN A 129 -25.11 -1.68 -30.81
CA GLN A 129 -26.53 -1.38 -31.02
C GLN A 129 -26.71 -0.25 -32.04
N LYS A 130 -25.93 0.80 -31.90
CA LYS A 130 -25.91 1.96 -32.79
C LYS A 130 -25.54 1.57 -34.24
N LEU A 131 -24.50 0.75 -34.41
CA LEU A 131 -24.10 0.24 -35.73
C LEU A 131 -25.22 -0.59 -36.38
N ALA A 132 -25.87 -1.50 -35.64
CA ALA A 132 -26.99 -2.28 -36.15
C ALA A 132 -28.19 -1.41 -36.59
N GLU A 133 -28.42 -0.27 -35.85
CA GLU A 133 -29.43 0.71 -36.26
C GLU A 133 -29.03 1.44 -37.56
N SER A 134 -27.77 1.86 -37.69
CA SER A 134 -27.23 2.49 -38.91
C SER A 134 -27.28 1.56 -40.11
N ASP A 135 -26.93 0.29 -39.93
CA ASP A 135 -27.03 -0.73 -40.98
C ASP A 135 -28.48 -0.87 -41.51
N SER A 136 -29.45 -0.93 -40.57
CA SER A 136 -30.85 -1.01 -40.88
C SER A 136 -31.36 0.23 -41.65
N LEU A 137 -30.89 1.42 -41.21
CA LEU A 137 -31.30 2.68 -41.83
C LEU A 137 -30.68 2.84 -43.22
N LEU A 138 -29.39 2.51 -43.37
CA LEU A 138 -28.73 2.49 -44.69
C LEU A 138 -29.43 1.54 -45.68
N TYR A 139 -29.78 0.33 -45.24
CA TYR A 139 -30.52 -0.63 -46.06
C TYR A 139 -31.86 -0.04 -46.56
N LYS A 140 -32.64 0.59 -45.66
CA LYS A 140 -33.90 1.24 -46.00
C LYS A 140 -33.70 2.42 -46.97
N THR A 141 -32.69 3.27 -46.74
CA THR A 141 -32.39 4.43 -47.58
C THR A 141 -31.98 4.01 -49.00
N ARG A 142 -31.13 2.98 -49.13
CA ARG A 142 -30.79 2.40 -50.44
C ARG A 142 -32.03 1.86 -51.17
N ARG A 143 -32.97 1.21 -50.47
CA ARG A 143 -34.22 0.73 -51.04
C ARG A 143 -35.11 1.89 -51.48
N GLN A 144 -35.17 2.97 -50.76
CA GLN A 144 -35.91 4.18 -51.12
C GLN A 144 -35.29 4.92 -52.31
N GLU A 145 -33.97 4.92 -52.44
CA GLU A 145 -33.25 5.48 -53.58
C GLU A 145 -33.58 4.70 -54.87
N THR A 146 -33.54 3.35 -54.83
CA THR A 146 -33.91 2.52 -55.98
C THR A 146 -35.37 2.70 -56.44
N LEU A 147 -36.26 3.19 -55.54
CA LEU A 147 -37.64 3.54 -55.83
C LEU A 147 -37.80 5.01 -56.25
N GLY A 148 -36.70 5.77 -56.31
CA GLY A 148 -36.72 7.20 -56.65
C GLY A 148 -37.25 8.14 -55.56
N LEU A 149 -37.42 7.65 -54.33
CA LEU A 149 -37.95 8.41 -53.19
C LEU A 149 -36.86 9.16 -52.43
N LYS A 150 -35.59 8.81 -52.58
CA LYS A 150 -34.43 9.43 -51.96
C LYS A 150 -33.34 9.68 -53.01
N GLY A 151 -32.48 10.67 -52.72
CA GLY A 151 -31.33 11.00 -53.57
C GLY A 151 -30.06 10.19 -53.22
N MET A 152 -29.13 10.12 -54.17
CA MET A 152 -27.83 9.49 -53.96
C MET A 152 -27.03 10.17 -52.83
N ALA A 153 -27.28 11.46 -52.59
CA ALA A 153 -26.66 12.20 -51.46
C ALA A 153 -27.09 11.64 -50.09
N ASP A 154 -28.37 11.23 -49.97
CA ASP A 154 -28.88 10.63 -48.73
C ASP A 154 -28.23 9.28 -48.48
N VAL A 155 -28.00 8.48 -49.52
CA VAL A 155 -27.31 7.18 -49.42
C VAL A 155 -25.86 7.39 -49.01
N ALA A 156 -25.12 8.30 -49.65
CA ALA A 156 -23.73 8.59 -49.33
C ALA A 156 -23.56 9.09 -47.87
N GLN A 157 -24.53 9.88 -47.39
CA GLN A 157 -24.54 10.35 -46.00
C GLN A 157 -24.77 9.20 -45.01
N MET A 158 -25.65 8.26 -45.31
CA MET A 158 -25.89 7.08 -44.48
C MET A 158 -24.71 6.10 -44.50
N GLU A 159 -24.02 5.96 -45.64
CA GLU A 159 -22.79 5.18 -45.74
C GLU A 159 -21.66 5.77 -44.88
N ALA A 160 -21.49 7.11 -44.92
CA ALA A 160 -20.53 7.80 -44.08
C ALA A 160 -20.84 7.60 -42.57
N GLN A 161 -22.13 7.68 -42.19
CA GLN A 161 -22.55 7.43 -40.82
C GLN A 161 -22.29 5.99 -40.37
N GLN A 162 -22.64 5.02 -41.19
CA GLN A 162 -22.42 3.62 -40.90
C GLN A 162 -20.90 3.32 -40.72
N ALA A 163 -20.05 3.88 -41.58
CA ALA A 163 -18.60 3.76 -41.47
C ALA A 163 -18.08 4.41 -40.15
N SER A 164 -18.64 5.54 -39.77
CA SER A 164 -18.32 6.21 -38.49
C SER A 164 -18.72 5.35 -37.28
N ASP A 165 -19.92 4.75 -37.31
CA ASP A 165 -20.41 3.91 -36.23
C ASP A 165 -19.61 2.58 -36.15
N ALA A 166 -19.18 2.01 -37.28
CA ALA A 166 -18.28 0.86 -37.33
C ALA A 166 -16.90 1.17 -36.74
N TYR A 167 -16.34 2.33 -37.10
CA TYR A 167 -15.10 2.82 -36.48
C TYR A 167 -15.26 2.98 -34.95
N ASN A 168 -16.35 3.60 -34.49
CA ASN A 168 -16.61 3.79 -33.08
C ASN A 168 -16.73 2.46 -32.34
N LEU A 169 -17.41 1.46 -32.90
CA LEU A 169 -17.48 0.11 -32.31
C LEU A 169 -16.09 -0.49 -32.14
N THR A 170 -15.26 -0.45 -33.19
CA THR A 170 -13.88 -0.96 -33.12
C THR A 170 -13.06 -0.24 -32.05
N HIS A 171 -13.21 1.09 -31.97
CA HIS A 171 -12.54 1.90 -30.94
C HIS A 171 -12.97 1.50 -29.53
N GLN A 172 -14.27 1.35 -29.26
CA GLN A 172 -14.77 0.93 -27.94
C GLN A 172 -14.33 -0.50 -27.59
N GLN A 173 -14.27 -1.41 -28.58
CA GLN A 173 -13.73 -2.76 -28.37
C GLN A 173 -12.26 -2.73 -27.92
N ASN A 174 -11.42 -1.95 -28.58
CA ASN A 174 -10.01 -1.78 -28.19
C ASN A 174 -9.86 -1.20 -26.76
N LEU A 175 -10.72 -0.24 -26.40
CA LEU A 175 -10.72 0.31 -25.03
C LEU A 175 -11.16 -0.73 -23.99
N TYR A 176 -12.17 -1.54 -24.33
CA TYR A 176 -12.60 -2.65 -23.47
C TYR A 176 -11.49 -3.69 -23.25
N GLU A 177 -10.81 -4.10 -24.32
CA GLU A 177 -9.69 -5.05 -24.23
C GLU A 177 -8.56 -4.48 -23.37
N THR A 178 -8.25 -3.18 -23.52
CA THR A 178 -7.24 -2.49 -22.70
C THR A 178 -7.67 -2.43 -21.23
N ALA A 179 -8.94 -2.15 -20.96
CA ALA A 179 -9.47 -2.11 -19.58
C ALA A 179 -9.44 -3.51 -18.94
N MET A 180 -9.76 -4.57 -19.69
CA MET A 180 -9.64 -5.96 -19.24
C MET A 180 -8.19 -6.35 -18.92
N LEU A 181 -7.24 -5.89 -19.74
CA LEU A 181 -5.81 -6.10 -19.49
C LEU A 181 -5.36 -5.40 -18.20
N THR A 182 -5.82 -4.15 -18.01
CA THR A 182 -5.55 -3.37 -16.79
C THR A 182 -6.14 -4.04 -15.55
N LEU A 183 -7.37 -4.57 -15.64
CA LEU A 183 -7.99 -5.31 -14.55
C LEU A 183 -7.19 -6.57 -14.20
N LYS A 184 -6.79 -7.37 -15.19
CA LYS A 184 -5.92 -8.54 -14.97
C LYS A 184 -4.62 -8.15 -14.30
N GLN A 185 -3.98 -7.05 -14.71
CA GLN A 185 -2.74 -6.55 -14.12
C GLN A 185 -2.95 -6.14 -12.65
N LYS A 186 -4.02 -5.40 -12.33
CA LYS A 186 -4.33 -5.00 -10.95
C LYS A 186 -4.62 -6.20 -10.05
N MET A 187 -5.20 -7.26 -10.61
CA MET A 187 -5.46 -8.51 -9.91
C MET A 187 -4.23 -9.43 -9.81
N ASN A 188 -3.15 -9.16 -10.54
CA ASN A 188 -2.06 -10.13 -10.80
C ASN A 188 -2.60 -11.46 -11.36
N PHE A 189 -3.62 -11.39 -12.20
CA PHE A 189 -4.20 -12.54 -12.87
C PHE A 189 -3.39 -12.86 -14.13
N PRO A 190 -3.16 -14.16 -14.47
CA PRO A 190 -2.43 -14.54 -15.67
C PRO A 190 -3.05 -13.91 -16.94
N ILE A 191 -2.21 -13.26 -17.75
CA ILE A 191 -2.68 -12.52 -18.93
C ILE A 191 -3.29 -13.48 -19.98
N GLU A 192 -2.76 -14.70 -20.06
CA GLU A 192 -3.15 -15.72 -21.04
C GLU A 192 -4.49 -16.39 -20.70
N GLU A 193 -4.92 -16.38 -19.45
CA GLU A 193 -6.16 -16.99 -19.02
C GLU A 193 -7.36 -16.08 -19.29
N ALA A 194 -8.48 -16.67 -19.70
CA ALA A 194 -9.71 -15.92 -19.91
C ALA A 194 -10.33 -15.48 -18.58
N LEU A 195 -10.58 -14.18 -18.46
CA LEU A 195 -11.31 -13.60 -17.33
C LEU A 195 -12.73 -13.23 -17.80
N LEU A 196 -13.74 -13.84 -17.18
CA LEU A 196 -15.14 -13.48 -17.43
C LEU A 196 -15.52 -12.31 -16.53
N LEU A 197 -16.02 -11.24 -17.13
CA LEU A 197 -16.50 -10.07 -16.42
C LEU A 197 -17.94 -10.35 -15.93
N ASP A 198 -18.17 -10.20 -14.62
CA ASP A 198 -19.51 -10.19 -14.07
C ASP A 198 -20.21 -8.87 -14.44
N THR A 199 -21.36 -8.95 -15.10
CA THR A 199 -22.13 -7.79 -15.58
C THR A 199 -23.38 -7.51 -14.77
N CYS A 200 -23.62 -8.23 -13.67
CA CYS A 200 -24.83 -8.08 -12.86
C CYS A 200 -25.06 -6.64 -12.37
N LEU A 201 -23.98 -5.90 -12.09
CA LEU A 201 -24.08 -4.49 -11.68
C LEU A 201 -24.67 -3.57 -12.77
N LEU A 202 -24.56 -3.94 -14.06
CA LEU A 202 -25.16 -3.17 -15.17
C LEU A 202 -26.67 -3.39 -15.29
N GLU A 203 -27.16 -4.52 -14.81
CA GLU A 203 -28.55 -4.93 -14.90
C GLU A 203 -29.37 -4.48 -13.69
N GLN A 204 -28.72 -4.13 -12.58
CA GLN A 204 -29.36 -3.56 -11.39
C GLN A 204 -29.84 -2.13 -11.70
N SER A 205 -31.01 -2.02 -12.27
CA SER A 205 -31.55 -0.76 -12.82
C SER A 205 -32.25 0.15 -11.78
N THR A 206 -32.27 -0.20 -10.49
CA THR A 206 -33.08 0.50 -9.51
C THR A 206 -32.26 1.33 -8.51
N LEU A 207 -31.83 2.53 -9.00
CA LEU A 207 -31.42 3.61 -8.09
C LEU A 207 -32.60 4.21 -7.30
N GLU A 208 -33.82 3.92 -7.71
CA GLU A 208 -35.06 4.49 -7.10
C GLU A 208 -35.36 3.97 -5.68
N GLN A 209 -34.78 2.84 -5.26
CA GLN A 209 -35.02 2.24 -3.95
C GLN A 209 -33.95 2.54 -2.89
N GLU A 210 -32.80 3.07 -3.26
CA GLU A 210 -31.87 3.59 -2.26
C GLU A 210 -32.42 4.94 -1.76
N GLN A 211 -33.30 4.84 -0.78
CA GLN A 211 -33.69 6.00 0.02
C GLN A 211 -32.40 6.70 0.44
N LEU A 212 -32.28 7.98 0.05
CA LEU A 212 -31.25 8.90 0.49
C LEU A 212 -31.17 8.86 2.03
N THR A 213 -30.51 7.86 2.61
CA THR A 213 -30.02 7.98 3.97
C THR A 213 -28.97 9.07 3.91
N ILE A 214 -29.39 10.29 4.25
CA ILE A 214 -28.48 11.44 4.36
C ILE A 214 -27.51 11.08 5.47
N GLU A 215 -26.37 10.52 5.09
CA GLU A 215 -25.29 10.26 6.02
C GLU A 215 -24.50 11.55 6.21
N HIS A 216 -24.54 12.09 7.42
CA HIS A 216 -23.72 13.24 7.76
C HIS A 216 -22.23 12.86 7.74
N ALA A 217 -21.44 13.62 6.98
CA ALA A 217 -19.99 13.40 6.86
C ALA A 217 -19.27 13.31 8.22
N ASP A 218 -19.75 14.04 9.23
CA ASP A 218 -19.20 13.99 10.60
C ASP A 218 -19.34 12.61 11.26
N ASN A 219 -20.42 11.87 10.97
CA ASN A 219 -20.59 10.53 11.51
C ASN A 219 -19.61 9.54 10.84
N VAL A 220 -19.48 9.64 9.51
CA VAL A 220 -18.53 8.83 8.75
C VAL A 220 -17.11 9.15 9.21
N PHE A 221 -16.76 10.42 9.42
CA PHE A 221 -15.46 10.83 9.91
C PHE A 221 -15.14 10.26 11.29
N ARG A 222 -16.10 10.27 12.23
CA ARG A 222 -15.90 9.65 13.56
C ARG A 222 -15.61 8.15 13.47
N LEU A 223 -16.23 7.44 12.54
CA LEU A 223 -15.93 6.04 12.28
C LEU A 223 -14.53 5.89 11.67
N ALA A 224 -14.22 6.71 10.64
CA ALA A 224 -12.93 6.71 9.95
C ALA A 224 -11.74 6.94 10.89
N LEU A 225 -11.88 7.79 11.91
CA LEU A 225 -10.84 8.03 12.92
C LEU A 225 -10.39 6.75 13.64
N ASN A 226 -11.27 5.78 13.79
CA ASN A 226 -10.99 4.54 14.52
C ASN A 226 -10.46 3.42 13.61
N CYS A 227 -10.83 3.41 12.33
CA CYS A 227 -10.55 2.30 11.42
C CYS A 227 -9.50 2.62 10.35
N ASN A 228 -9.26 3.91 10.03
CA ASN A 228 -8.37 4.28 8.92
C ASN A 228 -6.92 3.84 9.16
N PRO A 229 -6.33 2.98 8.31
CA PRO A 229 -4.99 2.45 8.51
C PRO A 229 -3.89 3.51 8.34
N VAL A 230 -4.09 4.52 7.49
CA VAL A 230 -3.10 5.60 7.29
C VAL A 230 -2.99 6.47 8.55
N LEU A 231 -4.13 6.86 9.13
CA LEU A 231 -4.13 7.59 10.39
C LEU A 231 -3.47 6.78 11.52
N LYS A 232 -3.72 5.47 11.55
CA LYS A 232 -3.09 4.56 12.51
C LYS A 232 -1.58 4.48 12.36
N GLN A 233 -1.06 4.53 11.15
CA GLN A 233 0.39 4.56 10.90
C GLN A 233 1.04 5.81 11.48
N VAL A 234 0.51 7.01 11.18
CA VAL A 234 1.08 8.25 11.71
C VAL A 234 0.90 8.37 13.23
N GLU A 235 -0.16 7.78 13.81
CA GLU A 235 -0.30 7.65 15.25
C GLU A 235 0.83 6.80 15.87
N MET A 236 1.13 5.65 15.26
CA MET A 236 2.22 4.77 15.72
C MET A 236 3.59 5.39 15.48
N GLN A 237 3.80 6.17 14.42
CA GLN A 237 5.01 6.97 14.22
C GLN A 237 5.20 8.02 15.33
N LYS A 238 4.14 8.74 15.70
CA LYS A 238 4.14 9.67 16.83
C LYS A 238 4.50 8.97 18.15
N GLN A 239 3.92 7.77 18.39
CA GLN A 239 4.26 6.97 19.58
C GLN A 239 5.72 6.48 19.55
N SER A 240 6.23 6.03 18.40
CA SER A 240 7.62 5.64 18.21
C SER A 240 8.57 6.80 18.51
N ALA A 241 8.33 7.98 17.95
CA ALA A 241 9.11 9.20 18.21
C ALA A 241 9.07 9.64 19.70
N ASN A 242 7.93 9.42 20.38
CA ASN A 242 7.85 9.65 21.84
C ASN A 242 8.74 8.68 22.62
N MET A 243 8.86 7.42 22.19
CA MET A 243 9.79 6.49 22.82
C MET A 243 11.24 6.88 22.54
N ASP A 244 11.58 7.37 21.34
CA ASP A 244 12.92 7.90 21.03
C ASP A 244 13.29 9.08 21.93
N ARG A 245 12.34 9.97 22.21
CA ARG A 245 12.52 11.04 23.17
C ARG A 245 12.84 10.52 24.59
N LYS A 246 12.16 9.44 25.02
CA LYS A 246 12.43 8.81 26.33
C LYS A 246 13.76 8.06 26.34
N ILE A 247 14.13 7.43 25.23
CA ILE A 247 15.42 6.73 25.06
C ILE A 247 16.57 7.74 25.10
N SER A 248 16.44 8.88 24.43
CA SER A 248 17.50 9.90 24.40
C SER A 248 17.84 10.44 25.79
N TRP A 249 16.89 10.45 26.72
CA TRP A 249 17.13 10.85 28.10
C TRP A 249 18.05 9.89 28.87
N SER A 250 18.07 8.60 28.48
CA SER A 250 18.91 7.57 29.12
C SER A 250 20.42 7.84 28.98
N SER A 251 20.83 8.70 28.03
CA SER A 251 22.24 9.12 27.88
C SER A 251 22.80 9.95 29.02
N PHE A 252 21.94 10.42 29.96
CA PHE A 252 22.32 11.15 31.13
C PHE A 252 22.28 10.32 32.42
N VAL A 253 21.86 9.06 32.32
CA VAL A 253 21.65 8.18 33.47
C VAL A 253 22.71 7.09 33.48
N PRO A 254 23.23 6.69 34.67
CA PRO A 254 24.18 5.57 34.76
C PRO A 254 23.65 4.30 34.17
N SER A 255 24.54 3.47 33.58
CA SER A 255 24.24 2.11 33.13
C SER A 255 24.96 1.09 34.00
N ILE A 256 24.30 -0.03 34.30
CA ILE A 256 24.82 -1.12 35.13
C ILE A 256 24.73 -2.40 34.29
N SER A 257 25.84 -3.12 34.21
CA SER A 257 25.91 -4.41 33.54
C SER A 257 26.58 -5.44 34.43
N LEU A 258 26.08 -6.66 34.39
CA LEU A 258 26.71 -7.84 34.97
C LEU A 258 27.53 -8.51 33.86
N TYR A 259 28.74 -8.95 34.18
CA TYR A 259 29.58 -9.66 33.22
C TYR A 259 30.38 -10.76 33.92
N GLY A 260 30.75 -11.76 33.18
CA GLY A 260 31.60 -12.85 33.64
C GLY A 260 32.18 -13.62 32.48
N GLY A 261 33.21 -14.34 32.75
CA GLY A 261 33.86 -15.14 31.72
C GLY A 261 34.83 -16.17 32.22
N ILE A 262 35.25 -16.99 31.31
CA ILE A 262 36.31 -17.95 31.47
C ILE A 262 37.35 -17.70 30.40
N SER A 263 38.63 -17.88 30.76
CA SER A 263 39.74 -17.75 29.80
C SER A 263 40.84 -18.75 30.08
N SER A 264 41.56 -19.07 29.03
CA SER A 264 42.82 -19.79 29.12
C SER A 264 43.77 -19.35 28.02
N SER A 265 45.05 -19.62 28.17
CA SER A 265 46.04 -19.22 27.20
C SER A 265 47.16 -20.29 27.07
N TYR A 266 47.78 -20.30 25.91
CA TYR A 266 48.97 -21.03 25.61
C TYR A 266 50.04 -20.09 25.10
N TYR A 267 51.27 -20.22 25.65
CA TYR A 267 52.44 -19.45 25.29
C TYR A 267 53.60 -20.34 24.94
N LYS A 268 54.33 -20.04 23.89
CA LYS A 268 55.56 -20.72 23.48
C LYS A 268 56.54 -19.73 22.85
N GLU A 269 57.79 -19.80 23.31
CA GLU A 269 58.92 -19.16 22.64
C GLU A 269 59.45 -20.07 21.52
N LEU A 270 59.61 -19.55 20.29
CA LEU A 270 59.85 -20.36 19.10
C LEU A 270 61.20 -21.05 19.06
N HIS A 271 62.20 -20.49 19.74
CA HIS A 271 63.58 -21.00 19.72
C HIS A 271 64.03 -21.65 21.06
N GLN A 272 63.11 -21.84 21.99
CA GLN A 272 63.38 -22.40 23.29
C GLN A 272 62.67 -23.76 23.44
N THR A 273 63.39 -24.77 23.98
CA THR A 273 62.87 -26.11 24.29
C THR A 273 62.51 -26.17 25.77
N GLY A 274 61.54 -27.03 26.15
CA GLY A 274 61.20 -27.26 27.54
C GLY A 274 59.90 -26.58 28.01
N TYR A 275 59.13 -25.97 27.13
CA TYR A 275 57.81 -25.45 27.51
C TYR A 275 56.83 -26.58 27.81
N PRO A 276 55.97 -26.40 28.82
CA PRO A 276 54.91 -27.36 29.11
C PRO A 276 54.01 -27.54 27.87
N PRO A 277 53.51 -28.78 27.61
CA PRO A 277 52.64 -29.07 26.49
C PRO A 277 51.33 -28.23 26.61
N PHE A 278 50.66 -28.07 25.47
CA PHE A 278 49.43 -27.29 25.36
C PHE A 278 48.40 -27.64 26.44
N HIS A 279 48.12 -28.91 26.65
CA HIS A 279 47.14 -29.37 27.65
C HIS A 279 47.45 -28.86 29.07
N THR A 280 48.72 -28.99 29.48
CA THR A 280 49.14 -28.53 30.81
C THR A 280 49.03 -27.02 30.96
N GLN A 281 49.42 -26.28 29.96
CA GLN A 281 49.26 -24.81 30.00
C GLN A 281 47.79 -24.38 29.97
N PHE A 282 46.98 -25.04 29.13
CA PHE A 282 45.57 -24.74 29.01
C PHE A 282 44.82 -24.95 30.35
N GLU A 283 45.15 -26.03 31.07
CA GLU A 283 44.57 -26.27 32.39
C GLU A 283 45.12 -25.32 33.47
N ASN A 284 46.43 -25.09 33.49
CA ASN A 284 47.05 -24.25 34.50
C ASN A 284 46.69 -22.75 34.35
N ASN A 285 46.47 -22.30 33.10
CA ASN A 285 46.12 -20.91 32.79
C ASN A 285 44.62 -20.69 32.80
N PHE A 286 43.82 -21.72 33.13
CA PHE A 286 42.38 -21.55 33.22
C PHE A 286 42.01 -20.57 34.34
N GLY A 287 41.30 -19.51 33.96
CA GLY A 287 40.80 -18.49 34.88
C GLY A 287 39.30 -18.23 34.65
N SER A 288 38.63 -17.86 35.71
CA SER A 288 37.25 -17.42 35.67
C SER A 288 37.06 -16.11 36.45
N TYR A 289 36.17 -15.26 35.98
CA TYR A 289 35.87 -14.03 36.65
C TYR A 289 34.38 -13.69 36.56
N PHE A 290 33.90 -12.86 37.51
CA PHE A 290 32.56 -12.36 37.56
C PHE A 290 32.60 -10.98 38.18
N GLY A 291 31.81 -10.03 37.59
CA GLY A 291 31.83 -8.65 38.07
C GLY A 291 30.61 -7.86 37.69
N ILE A 292 30.48 -6.71 38.31
CA ILE A 292 29.47 -5.70 37.98
C ILE A 292 30.23 -4.46 37.52
N SER A 293 29.77 -3.91 36.38
CA SER A 293 30.28 -2.64 35.85
C SER A 293 29.19 -1.59 35.90
N MET A 294 29.56 -0.39 36.42
CA MET A 294 28.72 0.79 36.40
C MET A 294 29.42 1.88 35.59
N SER A 295 28.77 2.35 34.53
CA SER A 295 29.25 3.47 33.71
C SER A 295 28.42 4.72 33.99
N ILE A 296 29.04 5.80 34.39
CA ILE A 296 28.40 7.09 34.71
C ILE A 296 28.87 8.12 33.69
N PRO A 297 28.00 8.59 32.79
CA PRO A 297 28.36 9.61 31.81
C PRO A 297 28.46 10.98 32.47
N ILE A 298 29.70 11.51 32.63
CA ILE A 298 29.94 12.83 33.24
C ILE A 298 29.85 13.94 32.20
N PHE A 299 30.52 13.75 31.05
CA PHE A 299 30.54 14.71 29.97
C PHE A 299 30.67 13.99 28.62
N ASN A 300 29.71 14.20 27.73
CA ASN A 300 29.63 13.54 26.41
C ASN A 300 29.74 14.53 25.23
N ARG A 301 30.52 15.61 25.39
CA ARG A 301 30.77 16.62 24.35
C ARG A 301 29.49 17.26 23.81
N LEU A 302 28.48 17.49 24.66
CA LEU A 302 27.16 18.04 24.32
C LEU A 302 26.26 17.12 23.42
N SER A 303 26.76 15.96 23.01
CA SER A 303 25.99 15.06 22.12
C SER A 303 24.67 14.61 22.77
N GLY A 304 24.65 14.35 24.09
CA GLY A 304 23.42 14.00 24.80
C GLY A 304 22.35 15.09 24.72
N ILE A 305 22.76 16.38 24.92
CA ILE A 305 21.84 17.52 24.83
C ILE A 305 21.31 17.69 23.40
N ALA A 306 22.19 17.56 22.39
CA ALA A 306 21.82 17.66 21.01
C ALA A 306 20.83 16.55 20.61
N ASN A 307 21.13 15.29 20.94
CA ASN A 307 20.27 14.14 20.68
C ASN A 307 18.90 14.26 21.37
N MET A 308 18.86 14.74 22.62
CA MET A 308 17.60 14.96 23.31
C MET A 308 16.76 16.06 22.64
N ARG A 309 17.39 17.16 22.21
CA ARG A 309 16.69 18.24 21.47
C ARG A 309 16.18 17.74 20.13
N GLN A 310 16.98 16.99 19.37
CA GLN A 310 16.56 16.39 18.12
C GLN A 310 15.38 15.42 18.30
N ALA A 311 15.45 14.52 19.28
CA ALA A 311 14.37 13.59 19.59
C ALA A 311 13.08 14.31 20.01
N ARG A 312 13.20 15.43 20.77
CA ARG A 312 12.05 16.29 21.10
C ARG A 312 11.45 16.94 19.85
N ASN A 313 12.28 17.45 18.94
CA ASN A 313 11.81 18.06 17.70
C ASN A 313 11.16 17.01 16.78
N ASN A 314 11.75 15.83 16.65
CA ASN A 314 11.18 14.72 15.88
C ASN A 314 9.80 14.28 16.42
N TYR A 315 9.63 14.26 17.75
CA TYR A 315 8.31 14.00 18.34
C TYR A 315 7.30 15.12 17.99
N ARG A 316 7.70 16.39 17.99
CA ARG A 316 6.82 17.49 17.60
C ARG A 316 6.45 17.40 16.13
N ILE A 317 7.43 17.13 15.25
CA ILE A 317 7.19 16.92 13.82
C ILE A 317 6.17 15.78 13.61
N ALA A 318 6.35 14.65 14.28
CA ALA A 318 5.41 13.54 14.20
C ALA A 318 4.01 13.87 14.77
N ALA A 319 3.93 14.78 15.77
CA ALA A 319 2.66 15.25 16.27
C ALA A 319 1.93 16.15 15.27
N GLU A 320 2.64 17.06 14.60
CA GLU A 320 2.07 17.90 13.52
C GLU A 320 1.64 17.05 12.33
N GLN A 321 2.42 16.04 11.95
CA GLN A 321 2.06 15.10 10.88
C GLN A 321 0.77 14.33 11.19
N TYR A 322 0.57 13.96 12.47
CA TYR A 322 -0.68 13.31 12.89
C TYR A 322 -1.90 14.23 12.75
N GLU A 323 -1.79 15.50 13.18
CA GLU A 323 -2.90 16.45 13.05
C GLU A 323 -3.17 16.77 11.56
N ALA A 324 -2.13 16.99 10.75
CA ALA A 324 -2.28 17.21 9.32
C ALA A 324 -2.96 16.01 8.62
N GLN A 325 -2.58 14.78 8.97
CA GLN A 325 -3.21 13.57 8.41
C GLN A 325 -4.68 13.43 8.84
N LYS A 326 -5.02 13.87 10.04
CA LYS A 326 -6.38 13.89 10.54
C LYS A 326 -7.26 14.90 9.77
N GLU A 327 -6.72 16.09 9.48
CA GLU A 327 -7.40 17.11 8.67
C GLU A 327 -7.58 16.62 7.22
N GLU A 328 -6.55 16.00 6.63
CA GLU A 328 -6.67 15.43 5.28
C GLU A 328 -7.71 14.30 5.22
N LEU A 329 -7.75 13.42 6.23
CA LEU A 329 -8.78 12.40 6.35
C LEU A 329 -10.19 13.02 6.44
N GLN A 330 -10.36 14.09 7.20
CA GLN A 330 -11.64 14.81 7.31
C GLN A 330 -12.09 15.34 5.94
N LYS A 331 -11.18 15.98 5.21
CA LYS A 331 -11.43 16.48 3.85
C LYS A 331 -11.82 15.35 2.90
N LEU A 332 -11.06 14.23 2.89
CA LEU A 332 -11.32 13.08 2.01
C LEU A 332 -12.68 12.45 2.30
N VAL A 333 -13.05 12.29 3.58
CA VAL A 333 -14.38 11.79 3.96
C VAL A 333 -15.49 12.72 3.53
N GLN A 334 -15.32 14.03 3.75
CA GLN A 334 -16.32 15.02 3.34
C GLN A 334 -16.50 15.01 1.82
N GLN A 335 -15.40 14.95 1.06
CA GLN A 335 -15.44 14.85 -0.39
C GLN A 335 -16.12 13.55 -0.86
N ALA A 336 -15.81 12.40 -0.25
CA ALA A 336 -16.41 11.13 -0.63
C ALA A 336 -17.93 11.11 -0.42
N VAL A 337 -18.42 11.66 0.71
CA VAL A 337 -19.87 11.77 0.99
C VAL A 337 -20.53 12.74 0.00
N GLN A 338 -19.92 13.90 -0.25
CA GLN A 338 -20.42 14.89 -1.20
C GLN A 338 -20.45 14.33 -2.63
N ASP A 339 -19.40 13.64 -3.07
CA ASP A 339 -19.33 13.02 -4.38
C ASP A 339 -20.43 11.96 -4.55
N ARG A 340 -20.63 11.08 -3.55
CA ARG A 340 -21.70 10.08 -3.58
C ARG A 340 -23.07 10.72 -3.79
N GLU A 341 -23.40 11.76 -3.02
CA GLU A 341 -24.67 12.47 -3.16
C GLU A 341 -24.78 13.19 -4.51
N GLY A 342 -23.69 13.78 -4.99
CA GLY A 342 -23.61 14.46 -6.27
C GLY A 342 -23.90 13.51 -7.43
N TYR A 343 -23.18 12.40 -7.51
CA TYR A 343 -23.35 11.40 -8.57
C TYR A 343 -24.70 10.69 -8.53
N LEU A 344 -25.31 10.52 -7.35
CA LEU A 344 -26.69 10.04 -7.27
C LEU A 344 -27.67 11.02 -7.92
N LYS A 345 -27.58 12.31 -7.59
CA LYS A 345 -28.42 13.34 -8.20
C LYS A 345 -28.20 13.45 -9.71
N GLU A 346 -26.93 13.41 -10.14
CA GLU A 346 -26.57 13.36 -11.56
C GLU A 346 -27.20 12.18 -12.29
N SER A 347 -27.09 10.97 -11.75
CA SER A 347 -27.64 9.77 -12.37
C SER A 347 -29.16 9.84 -12.53
N ILE A 348 -29.89 10.36 -11.52
CA ILE A 348 -31.35 10.58 -11.61
C ILE A 348 -31.70 11.58 -12.72
N GLN A 349 -30.95 12.66 -12.88
CA GLN A 349 -31.20 13.64 -13.95
C GLN A 349 -30.85 13.04 -15.34
N MET A 350 -29.77 12.27 -15.40
CA MET A 350 -29.38 11.58 -16.64
C MET A 350 -30.41 10.52 -17.07
N GLU A 351 -31.06 9.81 -16.14
CA GLU A 351 -32.18 8.90 -16.48
C GLU A 351 -33.33 9.64 -17.17
N LYS A 352 -33.73 10.81 -16.63
CA LYS A 352 -34.77 11.64 -17.25
C LYS A 352 -34.33 12.13 -18.64
N LYS A 353 -33.05 12.54 -18.76
CA LYS A 353 -32.49 12.97 -20.04
C LYS A 353 -32.54 11.86 -21.08
N VAL A 354 -32.07 10.63 -20.72
CA VAL A 354 -32.11 9.46 -21.60
C VAL A 354 -33.53 9.13 -22.03
N ALA A 355 -34.52 9.18 -21.14
CA ALA A 355 -35.92 8.94 -21.46
C ALA A 355 -36.44 9.95 -22.50
N SER A 356 -36.11 11.23 -22.33
CA SER A 356 -36.52 12.32 -23.26
C SER A 356 -35.82 12.22 -24.62
N ASP A 357 -34.49 11.98 -24.62
CA ASP A 357 -33.69 11.84 -25.84
C ASP A 357 -34.09 10.58 -26.63
N SER A 358 -34.42 9.50 -25.94
CA SER A 358 -34.94 8.26 -26.56
C SER A 358 -36.26 8.50 -27.26
N LEU A 359 -37.19 9.21 -26.60
CA LEU A 359 -38.49 9.59 -27.24
C LEU A 359 -38.25 10.48 -28.45
N ALA A 360 -37.40 11.50 -28.31
CA ALA A 360 -37.07 12.41 -29.40
C ALA A 360 -36.49 11.67 -30.62
N TYR A 361 -35.52 10.78 -30.36
CA TYR A 361 -34.93 9.94 -31.41
C TYR A 361 -35.98 9.06 -32.13
N HIS A 362 -36.83 8.36 -31.38
CA HIS A 362 -37.83 7.48 -31.97
C HIS A 362 -38.86 8.27 -32.80
N VAL A 363 -39.28 9.45 -32.35
CA VAL A 363 -40.19 10.33 -33.11
C VAL A 363 -39.52 10.84 -34.40
N THR A 364 -38.28 11.32 -34.29
CA THR A 364 -37.50 11.84 -35.43
C THR A 364 -37.27 10.74 -36.47
N ARG A 365 -36.88 9.53 -36.01
CA ARG A 365 -36.71 8.38 -36.90
C ARG A 365 -37.98 7.99 -37.67
N ARG A 366 -39.13 7.97 -36.97
CA ARG A 366 -40.43 7.71 -37.64
C ARG A 366 -40.76 8.76 -38.67
N LYS A 367 -40.61 10.03 -38.34
CA LYS A 367 -40.82 11.14 -39.29
C LYS A 367 -39.87 11.10 -40.47
N TYR A 368 -38.63 10.68 -40.29
CA TYR A 368 -37.70 10.46 -41.41
C TYR A 368 -38.14 9.30 -42.32
N GLU A 369 -38.65 8.19 -41.76
CA GLU A 369 -39.20 7.11 -42.52
C GLU A 369 -40.43 7.52 -43.37
N GLU A 370 -41.19 8.50 -42.88
CA GLU A 370 -42.32 9.12 -43.58
C GLU A 370 -41.91 10.28 -44.54
N GLY A 371 -40.62 10.59 -44.63
CA GLY A 371 -40.09 11.65 -45.50
C GLY A 371 -40.26 13.11 -44.95
N LEU A 372 -40.65 13.26 -43.67
CA LEU A 372 -40.93 14.57 -43.04
C LEU A 372 -39.73 15.19 -42.36
N MET A 373 -38.62 14.45 -42.23
CA MET A 373 -37.37 14.90 -41.59
C MET A 373 -36.18 14.49 -42.45
N THR A 374 -35.04 15.15 -42.21
CA THR A 374 -33.78 14.86 -42.91
C THR A 374 -32.98 13.77 -42.22
N SER A 375 -32.05 13.16 -42.95
CA SER A 375 -31.07 12.19 -42.40
C SER A 375 -30.20 12.83 -41.31
N LEU A 376 -29.88 14.11 -41.45
CA LEU A 376 -29.10 14.85 -40.48
C LEU A 376 -29.81 14.99 -39.10
N ASP A 377 -31.16 15.20 -39.16
CA ASP A 377 -31.95 15.29 -37.91
C ASP A 377 -31.92 13.98 -37.11
N VAL A 378 -32.01 12.84 -37.83
CA VAL A 378 -31.91 11.50 -37.23
C VAL A 378 -30.52 11.26 -36.64
N GLN A 379 -29.46 11.63 -37.37
CA GLN A 379 -28.08 11.50 -36.89
C GLN A 379 -27.82 12.33 -35.63
N ASN A 380 -28.27 13.60 -35.63
CA ASN A 380 -28.09 14.48 -34.46
C ASN A 380 -28.80 13.92 -33.21
N ASN A 381 -30.06 13.51 -33.35
CA ASN A 381 -30.80 12.94 -32.23
C ASN A 381 -30.23 11.59 -31.76
N ALA A 382 -29.72 10.78 -32.69
CA ALA A 382 -29.06 9.53 -32.36
C ALA A 382 -27.72 9.75 -31.63
N ALA A 383 -26.95 10.77 -32.01
CA ALA A 383 -25.72 11.15 -31.31
C ALA A 383 -26.03 11.67 -29.90
N THR A 384 -27.05 12.52 -29.74
CA THR A 384 -27.51 13.03 -28.43
C THR A 384 -27.97 11.89 -27.52
N LEU A 385 -28.72 10.91 -28.06
CA LEU A 385 -29.16 9.74 -27.29
C LEU A 385 -27.96 8.89 -26.85
N LEU A 386 -27.01 8.62 -27.73
CA LEU A 386 -25.81 7.85 -27.40
C LEU A 386 -24.99 8.56 -26.32
N GLU A 387 -24.82 9.87 -26.42
CA GLU A 387 -24.13 10.69 -25.40
C GLU A 387 -24.83 10.60 -24.04
N SER A 388 -26.16 10.75 -24.01
CA SER A 388 -26.93 10.67 -22.76
C SER A 388 -26.90 9.25 -22.15
N GLN A 389 -26.98 8.20 -22.95
CA GLN A 389 -26.85 6.81 -22.49
C GLN A 389 -25.47 6.52 -21.92
N THR A 390 -24.43 7.00 -22.57
CA THR A 390 -23.04 6.86 -22.10
C THR A 390 -22.82 7.63 -20.80
N GLY A 391 -23.34 8.85 -20.72
CA GLY A 391 -23.28 9.67 -19.51
C GLY A 391 -24.03 9.06 -18.32
N LEU A 392 -25.20 8.44 -18.58
CA LEU A 392 -25.94 7.72 -17.55
C LEU A 392 -25.14 6.51 -17.02
N LEU A 393 -24.57 5.73 -17.93
CA LEU A 393 -23.72 4.58 -17.56
C LEU A 393 -22.55 5.03 -16.69
N GLN A 394 -21.86 6.11 -17.08
CA GLN A 394 -20.74 6.67 -16.34
C GLN A 394 -21.15 7.16 -14.96
N SER A 395 -22.24 7.94 -14.86
CA SER A 395 -22.68 8.48 -13.57
C SER A 395 -23.13 7.38 -12.60
N LYS A 396 -23.83 6.34 -13.09
CA LYS A 396 -24.23 5.16 -12.29
C LYS A 396 -23.01 4.39 -11.76
N LEU A 397 -22.04 4.07 -12.60
CA LEU A 397 -20.85 3.33 -12.22
C LEU A 397 -19.97 4.14 -11.25
N THR A 398 -19.85 5.47 -11.49
CA THR A 398 -19.12 6.35 -10.57
C THR A 398 -19.83 6.45 -9.22
N TYR A 399 -21.15 6.53 -9.19
CA TYR A 399 -21.93 6.48 -7.95
C TYR A 399 -21.62 5.21 -7.14
N LEU A 400 -21.63 4.03 -7.77
CA LEU A 400 -21.30 2.77 -7.12
C LEU A 400 -19.88 2.77 -6.53
N MET A 401 -18.90 3.33 -7.26
CA MET A 401 -17.53 3.50 -6.75
C MET A 401 -17.49 4.38 -5.51
N LYS A 402 -18.24 5.50 -5.52
CA LYS A 402 -18.30 6.43 -4.38
C LYS A 402 -19.04 5.82 -3.17
N CYS A 403 -20.04 4.99 -3.38
CA CYS A 403 -20.66 4.21 -2.31
C CYS A 403 -19.64 3.31 -1.61
N ARG A 404 -18.87 2.54 -2.37
CA ARG A 404 -17.81 1.67 -1.82
C ARG A 404 -16.73 2.45 -1.09
N LEU A 405 -16.37 3.64 -1.57
CA LEU A 405 -15.40 4.51 -0.89
C LEU A 405 -15.93 5.02 0.45
N VAL A 406 -17.21 5.40 0.54
CA VAL A 406 -17.84 5.79 1.81
C VAL A 406 -17.91 4.60 2.77
N ASP A 407 -18.25 3.39 2.30
CA ASP A 407 -18.27 2.17 3.10
C ASP A 407 -16.87 1.84 3.65
N TYR A 408 -15.82 2.04 2.85
CA TYR A 408 -14.43 1.96 3.32
C TYR A 408 -14.15 2.89 4.49
N TYR A 409 -14.56 4.18 4.40
CA TYR A 409 -14.35 5.12 5.50
C TYR A 409 -15.18 4.79 6.75
N LYS A 410 -16.28 4.05 6.62
CA LYS A 410 -17.03 3.50 7.76
C LYS A 410 -16.34 2.29 8.41
N GLY A 411 -15.29 1.74 7.79
CA GLY A 411 -14.59 0.55 8.24
C GLY A 411 -15.27 -0.76 7.84
N GLN A 412 -16.15 -0.73 6.84
CA GLN A 412 -16.72 -1.94 6.27
C GLN A 412 -15.68 -2.66 5.41
N ASP A 413 -15.70 -3.99 5.47
CA ASP A 413 -14.77 -4.81 4.72
C ASP A 413 -15.09 -4.75 3.21
N ILE A 414 -14.19 -4.12 2.43
CA ILE A 414 -14.33 -3.99 0.98
C ILE A 414 -14.17 -5.34 0.27
N ILE A 415 -13.47 -6.28 0.90
CA ILE A 415 -13.08 -7.57 0.30
C ILE A 415 -14.24 -8.56 0.39
N ARG A 416 -15.07 -8.51 1.42
CA ARG A 416 -16.27 -9.32 1.55
C ARG A 416 -17.41 -8.68 0.77
N ASN A 417 -17.81 -9.31 -0.32
CA ASN A 417 -19.15 -9.10 -0.85
C ASN A 417 -20.12 -9.54 0.26
N ASN A 418 -21.03 -8.65 0.64
CA ASN A 418 -22.20 -9.10 1.42
C ASN A 418 -22.89 -10.15 0.55
N GLU A 419 -22.83 -11.40 0.98
CA GLU A 419 -23.70 -12.46 0.51
C GLU A 419 -25.15 -12.10 0.79
#